data_ab28472f879cfaa006bd7007b1b9f6ab
#
_entry.id   ab28472f879cfaa006bd7007b1b9f6ab
#
_cell.length_a   1.000
_cell.length_b   1.000
_cell.length_c   1.000
_cell.angle_alpha   90.00
_cell.angle_beta   90.00
_cell.angle_gamma   90.00
#
_symmetry.space_group_name_H-M   'P 1'
#
loop_
_entity.id
_entity.type
_entity.pdbx_description
1 polymer ?
#
loop_
_entity_poly.entity_id
_entity_poly.type
_entity_poly.pdbx_seq_one_letter_code
_entity_poly.pdbx_strand_id
1 'polypeptide(L)'
;DFQKLVLQPHPELKPLIDTYNQAINREIKGTRIRGNPKMYYVNICRLMAIAIFDILQCSKYHNLVKKTEIFKFAKHIRNGAAHENKFYLTPPIINPITWREFTINQGLNDIIVFPDFIGVETLIFLMQDISEMIEKDEKKKNGHHST
;
A
#
# COMPACT_ATOMS: atom_id res chain seq x y z
N ASP A 1 7.43 20.84 4.95
CA ASP A 1 6.11 21.00 5.58
C ASP A 1 5.25 19.76 5.28
N PHE A 2 5.57 18.66 5.97
CA PHE A 2 4.95 17.34 5.77
C PHE A 2 3.44 17.33 6.07
N GLN A 3 2.94 18.31 6.84
CA GLN A 3 1.53 18.42 7.22
C GLN A 3 0.60 18.90 6.08
N LYS A 4 1.15 19.45 5.00
CA LYS A 4 0.35 19.90 3.84
C LYS A 4 0.12 18.84 2.77
N LEU A 5 0.77 17.68 2.88
CA LEU A 5 0.62 16.54 1.95
C LEU A 5 -0.45 15.53 2.38
N VAL A 6 -1.22 15.82 3.41
CA VAL A 6 -2.42 15.03 3.72
C VAL A 6 -3.50 15.43 2.72
N LEU A 7 -3.34 14.95 1.49
CA LEU A 7 -4.44 14.87 0.54
C LEU A 7 -5.58 14.13 1.24
N GLN A 8 -6.78 14.65 1.12
CA GLN A 8 -7.95 13.97 1.72
C GLN A 8 -8.02 12.56 1.11
N PRO A 9 -7.79 11.52 1.91
CA PRO A 9 -7.80 10.18 1.37
C PRO A 9 -9.18 9.84 0.85
N HIS A 10 -9.21 8.97 -0.16
CA HIS A 10 -10.48 8.41 -0.62
C HIS A 10 -11.29 7.94 0.60
N PRO A 11 -12.62 8.21 0.66
CA PRO A 11 -13.45 7.91 1.83
C PRO A 11 -13.29 6.49 2.38
N GLU A 12 -13.06 5.51 1.52
CA GLU A 12 -12.84 4.10 1.89
C GLU A 12 -11.49 3.85 2.60
N LEU A 13 -10.49 4.72 2.39
CA LEU A 13 -9.18 4.62 3.05
C LEU A 13 -9.10 5.42 4.35
N LYS A 14 -10.06 6.30 4.59
CA LYS A 14 -10.09 7.16 5.79
C LYS A 14 -10.01 6.36 7.09
N PRO A 15 -10.78 5.27 7.30
CA PRO A 15 -10.70 4.49 8.54
C PRO A 15 -9.32 3.89 8.79
N LEU A 16 -8.60 3.50 7.73
CA LEU A 16 -7.27 2.94 7.84
C LEU A 16 -6.25 4.00 8.29
N ILE A 17 -6.34 5.19 7.69
CA ILE A 17 -5.48 6.33 8.03
C ILE A 17 -5.77 6.82 9.44
N ASP A 18 -7.03 6.86 9.85
CA ASP A 18 -7.42 7.24 11.20
C ASP A 18 -6.88 6.23 12.23
N THR A 19 -6.94 4.94 11.93
CA THR A 19 -6.37 3.88 12.77
C THR A 19 -4.85 4.02 12.88
N TYR A 20 -4.17 4.28 11.77
CA TYR A 20 -2.72 4.51 11.75
C TYR A 20 -2.33 5.76 12.57
N ASN A 21 -3.03 6.87 12.37
CA ASN A 21 -2.79 8.10 13.11
C ASN A 21 -3.06 7.93 14.61
N GLN A 22 -4.08 7.16 14.99
CA GLN A 22 -4.34 6.83 16.39
C GLN A 22 -3.23 5.98 17.00
N ALA A 23 -2.70 5.00 16.26
CA ALA A 23 -1.59 4.17 16.71
C ALA A 23 -0.33 5.02 16.95
N ILE A 24 0.05 5.88 15.99
CA ILE A 24 1.18 6.81 16.13
C ILE A 24 0.96 7.77 17.31
N ASN A 25 -0.21 8.36 17.45
CA ASN A 25 -0.49 9.30 18.54
C ASN A 25 -0.46 8.65 19.93
N ARG A 26 -0.83 7.37 20.04
CA ARG A 26 -0.66 6.60 21.29
C ARG A 26 0.81 6.40 21.63
N GLU A 27 1.65 6.14 20.64
CA GLU A 27 3.10 5.99 20.82
C GLU A 27 3.76 7.30 21.26
N ILE A 28 3.40 8.43 20.63
CA ILE A 28 3.95 9.75 20.95
C ILE A 28 3.56 10.19 22.35
N LYS A 29 2.39 9.81 22.87
CA LYS A 29 1.88 10.21 24.19
C LYS A 29 2.49 9.45 25.38
N GLY A 30 3.55 8.70 25.17
CA GLY A 30 4.38 8.22 26.30
C GLY A 30 3.91 6.94 26.97
N THR A 31 3.11 6.12 26.34
CA THR A 31 3.01 4.72 26.76
C THR A 31 4.37 4.09 26.48
N ARG A 32 5.12 3.74 27.53
CA ARG A 32 6.37 2.96 27.42
C ARG A 32 6.05 1.65 26.71
N ILE A 33 6.19 1.63 25.39
CA ILE A 33 6.09 0.41 24.61
C ILE A 33 7.31 -0.43 24.96
N ARG A 34 7.09 -1.48 25.75
CA ARG A 34 8.10 -2.49 26.01
C ARG A 34 8.27 -3.31 24.74
N GLY A 35 9.25 -2.97 23.90
CA GLY A 35 9.53 -3.72 22.68
C GLY A 35 10.56 -3.05 21.78
N ASN A 36 10.90 -3.72 20.69
CA ASN A 36 11.81 -3.18 19.68
C ASN A 36 11.03 -2.23 18.75
N PRO A 37 11.34 -0.90 18.73
CA PRO A 37 10.64 0.07 17.87
C PRO A 37 10.65 -0.33 16.38
N LYS A 38 11.76 -0.93 15.90
CA LYS A 38 11.87 -1.44 14.53
C LYS A 38 10.79 -2.50 14.23
N MET A 39 10.52 -3.38 15.18
CA MET A 39 9.51 -4.42 15.01
C MET A 39 8.10 -3.84 14.92
N TYR A 40 7.79 -2.82 15.71
CA TYR A 40 6.49 -2.13 15.62
C TYR A 40 6.32 -1.45 14.27
N TYR A 41 7.34 -0.73 13.80
CA TYR A 41 7.33 -0.10 12.48
C TYR A 41 7.06 -1.13 11.37
N VAL A 42 7.79 -2.22 11.36
CA VAL A 42 7.63 -3.31 10.38
C VAL A 42 6.21 -3.88 10.43
N ASN A 43 5.68 -4.13 11.62
CA ASN A 43 4.33 -4.68 11.76
C ASN A 43 3.24 -3.70 11.28
N ILE A 44 3.41 -2.40 11.53
CA ILE A 44 2.51 -1.37 10.99
C ILE A 44 2.54 -1.38 9.46
N CYS A 45 3.72 -1.37 8.85
CA CYS A 45 3.86 -1.45 7.39
C CYS A 45 3.19 -2.70 6.81
N ARG A 46 3.39 -3.85 7.45
CA ARG A 46 2.77 -5.12 7.05
C ARG A 46 1.24 -5.05 7.09
N LEU A 47 0.67 -4.56 8.19
CA LEU A 47 -0.77 -4.41 8.34
C LEU A 47 -1.35 -3.43 7.33
N MET A 48 -0.69 -2.31 7.08
CA MET A 48 -1.09 -1.35 6.05
C MET A 48 -1.10 -1.99 4.66
N ALA A 49 -0.05 -2.70 4.28
CA ALA A 49 0.05 -3.34 2.97
C ALA A 49 -1.06 -4.38 2.75
N ILE A 50 -1.37 -5.18 3.77
CA ILE A 50 -2.45 -6.16 3.72
C ILE A 50 -3.80 -5.45 3.57
N ALA A 51 -4.07 -4.44 4.40
CA ALA A 51 -5.34 -3.73 4.39
C ALA A 51 -5.57 -2.96 3.07
N ILE A 52 -4.56 -2.29 2.53
CA ILE A 52 -4.64 -1.60 1.23
C ILE A 52 -5.08 -2.58 0.14
N PHE A 53 -4.41 -3.73 0.07
CA PHE A 53 -4.71 -4.70 -0.98
C PHE A 53 -6.09 -5.34 -0.80
N ASP A 54 -6.45 -5.73 0.42
CA ASP A 54 -7.75 -6.36 0.69
C ASP A 54 -8.92 -5.40 0.41
N ILE A 55 -8.77 -4.09 0.74
CA ILE A 55 -9.75 -3.07 0.37
C ILE A 55 -9.89 -2.97 -1.16
N LEU A 56 -8.78 -2.93 -1.90
CA LEU A 56 -8.81 -2.89 -3.36
C LEU A 56 -9.47 -4.12 -3.96
N GLN A 57 -9.16 -5.30 -3.42
CA GLN A 57 -9.71 -6.56 -3.90
C GLN A 57 -11.21 -6.66 -3.68
N CYS A 58 -11.72 -6.15 -2.57
CA CYS A 58 -13.14 -6.17 -2.22
C CYS A 58 -13.93 -4.98 -2.77
N SER A 59 -13.26 -3.97 -3.34
CA SER A 59 -13.92 -2.76 -3.83
C SER A 59 -14.63 -2.96 -5.16
N LYS A 60 -15.59 -2.08 -5.45
CA LYS A 60 -16.22 -1.98 -6.79
C LYS A 60 -15.23 -1.68 -7.91
N TYR A 61 -14.04 -1.17 -7.56
CA TYR A 61 -12.97 -0.82 -8.52
C TYR A 61 -12.04 -1.98 -8.85
N HIS A 62 -12.20 -3.15 -8.24
CA HIS A 62 -11.33 -4.30 -8.47
C HIS A 62 -11.14 -4.61 -9.97
N ASN A 63 -12.23 -4.60 -10.74
CA ASN A 63 -12.17 -4.88 -12.19
C ASN A 63 -11.39 -3.83 -12.99
N LEU A 64 -11.35 -2.58 -12.51
CA LEU A 64 -10.55 -1.51 -13.10
C LEU A 64 -9.07 -1.73 -12.80
N VAL A 65 -8.73 -1.99 -11.55
CA VAL A 65 -7.35 -1.96 -11.09
C VAL A 65 -6.59 -3.28 -11.30
N LYS A 66 -7.26 -4.43 -11.29
CA LYS A 66 -6.63 -5.77 -11.28
C LYS A 66 -5.66 -6.08 -12.42
N LYS A 67 -5.78 -5.36 -13.55
CA LYS A 67 -4.91 -5.55 -14.72
C LYS A 67 -3.71 -4.59 -14.75
N THR A 68 -3.66 -3.63 -13.83
CA THR A 68 -2.62 -2.61 -13.80
C THR A 68 -1.34 -3.10 -13.12
N GLU A 69 -0.21 -2.51 -13.50
CA GLU A 69 1.09 -2.83 -12.87
C GLU A 69 1.09 -2.45 -11.37
N ILE A 70 0.43 -1.35 -11.01
CA ILE A 70 0.32 -0.91 -9.61
C ILE A 70 -0.43 -1.94 -8.75
N PHE A 71 -1.46 -2.59 -9.27
CA PHE A 71 -2.17 -3.65 -8.57
C PHE A 71 -1.31 -4.91 -8.41
N LYS A 72 -0.58 -5.29 -9.45
CA LYS A 72 0.36 -6.42 -9.39
C LYS A 72 1.45 -6.14 -8.36
N PHE A 73 1.99 -4.92 -8.36
CA PHE A 73 2.97 -4.48 -7.36
C PHE A 73 2.41 -4.59 -5.94
N ALA A 74 1.25 -3.99 -5.69
CA ALA A 74 0.56 -4.06 -4.39
C ALA A 74 0.31 -5.50 -3.93
N LYS A 75 -0.06 -6.40 -4.86
CA LYS A 75 -0.25 -7.83 -4.57
C LYS A 75 1.01 -8.50 -4.04
N HIS A 76 2.16 -8.24 -4.66
CA HIS A 76 3.41 -8.85 -4.21
C HIS A 76 3.90 -8.26 -2.87
N ILE A 77 3.72 -6.96 -2.65
CA ILE A 77 4.00 -6.32 -1.36
C ILE A 77 3.11 -6.94 -0.27
N ARG A 78 1.80 -7.07 -0.51
CA ARG A 78 0.85 -7.70 0.41
C ARG A 78 1.24 -9.15 0.72
N ASN A 79 1.60 -9.91 -0.31
CA ASN A 79 2.01 -11.30 -0.13
C ASN A 79 3.27 -11.40 0.75
N GLY A 80 4.28 -10.59 0.47
CA GLY A 80 5.48 -10.53 1.31
C GLY A 80 5.17 -10.11 2.74
N ALA A 81 4.30 -9.11 2.92
CA ALA A 81 3.83 -8.69 4.24
C ALA A 81 3.16 -9.83 5.04
N ALA A 82 2.38 -10.66 4.37
CA ALA A 82 1.70 -11.82 4.98
C ALA A 82 2.66 -12.99 5.24
N HIS A 83 3.70 -13.17 4.42
CA HIS A 83 4.67 -14.25 4.51
C HIS A 83 5.96 -13.79 5.21
N GLU A 84 5.93 -13.66 6.53
CA GLU A 84 7.09 -13.35 7.39
C GLU A 84 7.89 -12.10 6.99
N ASN A 85 7.25 -11.15 6.30
CA ASN A 85 7.87 -9.93 5.79
C ASN A 85 8.97 -10.17 4.73
N LYS A 86 8.84 -11.24 3.94
CA LYS A 86 9.76 -11.58 2.85
C LYS A 86 9.00 -11.75 1.56
N PHE A 87 9.63 -11.37 0.44
CA PHE A 87 9.06 -11.70 -0.86
C PHE A 87 8.95 -13.21 -1.04
N TYR A 88 7.74 -13.65 -1.35
CA TYR A 88 7.45 -15.03 -1.76
C TYR A 88 6.97 -15.02 -3.20
N LEU A 89 7.88 -15.31 -4.12
CA LEU A 89 7.68 -15.18 -5.57
C LEU A 89 7.49 -16.55 -6.21
N THR A 90 6.45 -17.25 -5.77
CA THR A 90 6.02 -18.54 -6.31
C THR A 90 4.58 -18.45 -6.82
N PRO A 91 4.28 -18.79 -8.08
CA PRO A 91 5.22 -19.18 -9.15
C PRO A 91 6.20 -18.04 -9.52
N PRO A 92 7.32 -18.37 -10.19
CA PRO A 92 8.34 -17.39 -10.58
C PRO A 92 7.76 -16.24 -11.42
N ILE A 93 8.26 -15.02 -11.16
CA ILE A 93 7.93 -13.83 -11.95
C ILE A 93 8.70 -13.91 -13.28
N ILE A 94 7.96 -13.99 -14.39
CA ILE A 94 8.55 -14.02 -15.75
C ILE A 94 8.94 -12.61 -16.18
N ASN A 95 8.01 -11.63 -16.00
CA ASN A 95 8.23 -10.24 -16.37
C ASN A 95 8.35 -9.39 -15.10
N PRO A 96 9.40 -8.58 -14.96
CA PRO A 96 9.52 -7.65 -13.84
C PRO A 96 8.29 -6.73 -13.72
N ILE A 97 7.88 -6.46 -12.49
CA ILE A 97 6.75 -5.59 -12.18
C ILE A 97 7.32 -4.28 -11.66
N THR A 98 7.10 -3.20 -12.40
CA THR A 98 7.64 -1.89 -12.05
C THR A 98 6.52 -0.92 -11.68
N TRP A 99 6.71 -0.21 -10.56
CA TRP A 99 5.91 0.91 -10.15
C TRP A 99 6.82 2.00 -9.59
N ARG A 100 6.76 3.19 -10.17
CA ARG A 100 7.73 4.28 -9.95
C ARG A 100 9.16 3.75 -10.13
N GLU A 101 10.06 4.01 -9.18
CA GLU A 101 11.45 3.53 -9.15
C GLU A 101 11.62 2.08 -8.65
N PHE A 102 10.56 1.46 -8.16
CA PHE A 102 10.63 0.12 -7.56
C PHE A 102 10.33 -0.94 -8.59
N THR A 103 11.18 -1.96 -8.66
CA THR A 103 10.99 -3.12 -9.56
C THR A 103 11.05 -4.42 -8.78
N ILE A 104 9.97 -5.20 -8.85
CA ILE A 104 9.90 -6.55 -8.31
C ILE A 104 10.27 -7.54 -9.41
N ASN A 105 11.32 -8.31 -9.19
CA ASN A 105 11.77 -9.38 -10.06
C ASN A 105 12.14 -10.63 -9.23
N GLN A 106 12.44 -11.74 -9.89
CA GLN A 106 12.71 -13.01 -9.20
C GLN A 106 13.91 -12.95 -8.24
N GLY A 107 14.86 -12.04 -8.46
CA GLY A 107 16.01 -11.85 -7.56
C GLY A 107 15.65 -11.34 -6.18
N LEU A 108 14.43 -10.84 -5.98
CA LEU A 108 13.93 -10.40 -4.67
C LEU A 108 13.34 -11.53 -3.83
N ASN A 109 13.25 -12.77 -4.34
CA ASN A 109 12.72 -13.87 -3.52
C ASN A 109 13.50 -14.00 -2.21
N ASP A 110 12.79 -14.17 -1.08
CA ASP A 110 13.32 -14.20 0.29
C ASP A 110 13.92 -12.89 0.83
N ILE A 111 13.97 -11.82 0.04
CA ILE A 111 14.39 -10.50 0.50
C ILE A 111 13.30 -9.88 1.39
N ILE A 112 13.72 -9.18 2.45
CA ILE A 112 12.84 -8.48 3.38
C ILE A 112 12.12 -7.34 2.67
N VAL A 113 10.79 -7.27 2.84
CA VAL A 113 9.96 -6.22 2.26
C VAL A 113 10.08 -4.92 3.05
N PHE A 114 9.88 -4.98 4.37
CA PHE A 114 9.90 -3.80 5.25
C PHE A 114 11.03 -3.92 6.29
N PRO A 115 11.86 -2.92 6.46
CA PRO A 115 11.94 -1.64 5.73
C PRO A 115 12.90 -1.69 4.53
N ASP A 116 13.45 -2.86 4.16
CA ASP A 116 14.63 -2.95 3.30
C ASP A 116 14.29 -2.65 1.82
N PHE A 117 13.12 -3.07 1.35
CA PHE A 117 12.68 -2.77 -0.01
C PHE A 117 11.81 -1.51 -0.10
N ILE A 118 10.80 -1.39 0.78
CA ILE A 118 9.94 -0.19 0.87
C ILE A 118 9.63 0.16 2.33
N GLY A 119 9.24 1.41 2.56
CA GLY A 119 8.81 1.93 3.86
C GLY A 119 7.36 2.39 3.87
N VAL A 120 6.96 3.02 4.97
CA VAL A 120 5.60 3.58 5.15
C VAL A 120 5.31 4.68 4.14
N GLU A 121 6.30 5.49 3.81
CA GLU A 121 6.18 6.59 2.84
C GLU A 121 5.80 6.05 1.46
N THR A 122 6.44 4.95 1.07
CA THR A 122 6.16 4.28 -0.21
C THR A 122 4.74 3.71 -0.24
N LEU A 123 4.23 3.18 0.88
CA LEU A 123 2.85 2.73 0.97
C LEU A 123 1.85 3.89 0.84
N ILE A 124 2.17 5.06 1.38
CA ILE A 124 1.34 6.26 1.22
C ILE A 124 1.28 6.67 -0.25
N PHE A 125 2.41 6.71 -0.94
CA PHE A 125 2.43 7.00 -2.38
C PHE A 125 1.68 5.96 -3.21
N LEU A 126 1.76 4.68 -2.83
CA LEU A 126 1.00 3.62 -3.48
C LEU A 126 -0.52 3.88 -3.37
N MET A 127 -1.00 4.27 -2.19
CA MET A 127 -2.41 4.63 -1.98
C MET A 127 -2.81 5.85 -2.81
N GLN A 128 -1.96 6.88 -2.88
CA GLN A 128 -2.23 8.09 -3.67
C GLN A 128 -2.37 7.76 -5.15
N ASP A 129 -1.43 7.03 -5.72
CA ASP A 129 -1.45 6.68 -7.15
C ASP A 129 -2.68 5.82 -7.50
N ILE A 130 -3.08 4.92 -6.60
CA ILE A 130 -4.31 4.14 -6.77
C ILE A 130 -5.55 5.02 -6.73
N SER A 131 -5.63 5.94 -5.77
CA SER A 131 -6.75 6.89 -5.66
C SER A 131 -6.87 7.77 -6.89
N GLU A 132 -5.75 8.33 -7.36
CA GLU A 132 -5.74 9.14 -8.59
C GLU A 132 -6.18 8.38 -9.83
N MET A 133 -5.78 7.12 -9.94
CA MET A 133 -6.20 6.26 -11.05
C MET A 133 -7.72 6.02 -11.04
N ILE A 134 -8.29 5.78 -9.86
CA ILE A 134 -9.73 5.58 -9.68
C ILE A 134 -10.49 6.87 -10.02
N GLU A 135 -10.06 8.02 -9.49
CA GLU A 135 -10.69 9.32 -9.77
C GLU A 135 -10.67 9.68 -11.26
N LYS A 136 -9.56 9.41 -11.94
CA LYS A 136 -9.45 9.63 -13.39
C LYS A 136 -10.45 8.79 -14.19
N ASP A 137 -10.70 7.55 -13.77
CA ASP A 137 -11.70 6.69 -14.43
C ASP A 137 -13.13 7.19 -14.16
N GLU A 138 -13.44 7.58 -12.93
CA GLU A 138 -14.76 8.13 -12.58
C GLU A 138 -15.08 9.42 -13.36
N LYS A 139 -14.10 10.33 -13.46
CA LYS A 139 -14.26 11.57 -14.25
C LYS A 139 -14.53 11.28 -15.74
N LYS A 140 -13.87 10.28 -16.33
CA LYS A 140 -14.11 9.86 -17.70
C LYS A 140 -15.53 9.33 -17.90
N LYS A 141 -16.04 8.53 -16.98
CA LYS A 141 -17.41 7.98 -17.04
C LYS A 141 -18.48 9.07 -16.93
N ASN A 142 -18.27 10.03 -16.02
CA ASN A 142 -19.21 11.11 -15.78
C ASN A 142 -19.21 12.16 -16.92
N GLY A 143 -18.07 12.39 -17.58
CA GLY A 143 -17.96 13.31 -18.72
C GLY A 143 -18.62 12.81 -20.01
N HIS A 144 -18.90 11.51 -20.14
CA HIS A 144 -19.58 10.93 -21.31
C HIS A 144 -21.11 10.94 -21.18
N HIS A 145 -21.67 11.37 -20.06
CA HIS A 145 -23.13 11.47 -19.84
C HIS A 145 -23.69 12.90 -20.05
N SER A 146 -22.87 13.84 -20.53
CA SER A 146 -23.25 15.26 -20.69
C SER A 146 -23.39 15.71 -22.17
N THR A 147 -23.68 14.78 -23.08
CA THR A 147 -23.99 15.10 -24.50
C THR A 147 -25.31 14.51 -24.91
#